data_c31799a640d88bec2f103f5c94bf1efa
#
_entry.id   c31799a640d88bec2f103f5c94bf1efa
#
_cell.length_a   1.000
_cell.length_b   1.000
_cell.length_c   1.000
_cell.angle_alpha   90.00
_cell.angle_beta   90.00
_cell.angle_gamma   90.00
#
_symmetry.space_group_name_H-M   'P 1'
#
loop_
_entity.id
_entity.type
_entity.pdbx_description
1 polymer ?
#
loop_
_entity_poly.entity_id
_entity_poly.type
_entity_poly.pdbx_seq_one_letter_code
_entity_poly.pdbx_strand_id
1 'polypeptide(L)'
;QPRSRGLGDVYKRQIYDGSNLTADMAVQNVIGDSFRGATWVSIHNGGGVGWGEVINGGFGMVVDGSEDADRHIREMLLWDVNNGIARRSWARNEGAMSAIRREMERTPGLQVTLPNVADEELIRNILKENE
;
A
#
# COMPACT_ATOMS: atom_id res chain seq x y z
N GLN A 1 3.66 -28.50 17.44
CA GLN A 1 3.26 -27.11 17.26
C GLN A 1 2.82 -26.91 15.82
N PRO A 2 1.63 -26.40 15.57
CA PRO A 2 1.28 -25.99 14.22
C PRO A 2 2.22 -24.84 13.85
N ARG A 3 3.06 -25.08 12.87
CA ARG A 3 3.98 -24.06 12.37
C ARG A 3 3.17 -22.94 11.75
N SER A 4 3.45 -21.72 12.12
CA SER A 4 2.82 -20.48 11.63
C SER A 4 2.96 -20.24 10.11
N ARG A 5 3.28 -21.28 9.36
CA ARG A 5 3.39 -21.24 7.88
C ARG A 5 2.06 -20.91 7.19
N GLY A 6 0.92 -21.18 7.86
CA GLY A 6 -0.38 -20.99 7.25
C GLY A 6 -0.79 -19.55 7.02
N LEU A 7 -0.42 -18.64 7.91
CA LEU A 7 -0.84 -17.22 7.78
C LEU A 7 -0.08 -16.50 6.66
N GLY A 8 1.22 -16.74 6.49
CA GLY A 8 2.00 -16.15 5.40
C GLY A 8 1.55 -16.64 4.02
N ASP A 9 1.27 -17.93 3.88
CA ASP A 9 0.80 -18.48 2.61
C ASP A 9 -0.63 -18.09 2.28
N VAL A 10 -1.51 -17.99 3.28
CA VAL A 10 -2.88 -17.48 3.09
C VAL A 10 -2.85 -16.00 2.69
N TYR A 11 -1.99 -15.21 3.30
CA TYR A 11 -1.85 -13.79 2.97
C TYR A 11 -1.30 -13.59 1.56
N LYS A 12 -0.30 -14.35 1.15
CA LYS A 12 0.24 -14.32 -0.22
C LYS A 12 -0.80 -14.70 -1.27
N ARG A 13 -1.64 -15.70 -0.97
CA ARG A 13 -2.72 -16.12 -1.87
C ARG A 13 -3.86 -15.13 -1.98
N GLN A 14 -3.97 -14.17 -1.05
CA GLN A 14 -4.99 -13.12 -1.06
C GLN A 14 -4.53 -11.85 -1.77
N ILE A 15 -3.28 -11.73 -2.17
CA ILE A 15 -2.76 -10.60 -2.94
C ILE A 15 -2.90 -10.93 -4.42
N TYR A 16 -3.95 -10.41 -5.03
CA TYR A 16 -4.27 -10.60 -6.46
C TYR A 16 -3.84 -9.43 -7.33
N ASP A 17 -3.13 -8.48 -6.78
CA ASP A 17 -2.61 -7.31 -7.48
C ASP A 17 -1.09 -7.28 -7.39
N GLY A 18 -0.46 -6.27 -7.99
CA GLY A 18 0.99 -6.09 -7.98
C GLY A 18 1.56 -5.47 -6.70
N SER A 19 0.83 -5.47 -5.56
CA SER A 19 1.27 -4.82 -4.32
C SER A 19 2.61 -5.37 -3.81
N ASN A 20 2.92 -6.62 -4.08
CA ASN A 20 4.20 -7.25 -3.72
C ASN A 20 5.40 -6.69 -4.51
N LEU A 21 5.14 -5.97 -5.60
CA LEU A 21 6.17 -5.37 -6.46
C LEU A 21 6.37 -3.87 -6.21
N THR A 22 5.68 -3.28 -5.24
CA THR A 22 5.71 -1.85 -4.91
C THR A 22 6.41 -1.57 -3.57
N ALA A 23 7.60 -2.12 -3.39
CA ALA A 23 8.35 -2.06 -2.13
C ALA A 23 8.72 -0.63 -1.72
N ASP A 24 9.15 0.19 -2.65
CA ASP A 24 9.49 1.59 -2.46
C ASP A 24 8.32 2.42 -1.90
N MET A 25 7.10 2.13 -2.30
CA MET A 25 5.92 2.77 -1.74
C MET A 25 5.65 2.36 -0.29
N ALA A 26 5.97 1.14 0.10
CA ALA A 26 5.90 0.70 1.49
C ALA A 26 6.94 1.43 2.36
N VAL A 27 8.14 1.65 1.85
CA VAL A 27 9.17 2.47 2.50
C VAL A 27 8.70 3.91 2.66
N GLN A 28 8.13 4.49 1.63
CA GLN A 28 7.57 5.85 1.66
C GLN A 28 6.47 5.98 2.71
N ASN A 29 5.61 4.97 2.86
CA ASN A 29 4.57 4.96 3.89
C ASN A 29 5.18 5.07 5.29
N VAL A 30 6.16 4.23 5.61
CA VAL A 30 6.84 4.21 6.90
C VAL A 30 7.57 5.53 7.19
N ILE A 31 8.20 6.14 6.19
CA ILE A 31 8.82 7.46 6.32
C ILE A 31 7.75 8.50 6.65
N GLY A 32 6.62 8.49 5.96
CA GLY A 32 5.51 9.41 6.21
C GLY A 32 4.91 9.26 7.61
N ASP A 33 4.81 8.04 8.13
CA ASP A 33 4.39 7.76 9.49
C ASP A 33 5.36 8.37 10.51
N SER A 34 6.68 8.23 10.25
CA SER A 34 7.72 8.83 11.10
C SER A 34 7.59 10.35 11.19
N PHE A 35 7.32 11.02 10.09
CA PHE A 35 7.16 12.48 10.05
C PHE A 35 5.89 12.98 10.75
N ARG A 36 4.92 12.10 10.99
CA ARG A 36 3.63 12.45 11.61
C ARG A 36 3.53 12.10 13.08
N GLY A 37 4.66 11.81 13.71
CA GLY A 37 4.73 11.64 15.15
C GLY A 37 4.47 10.21 15.62
N ALA A 38 4.73 9.21 14.80
CA ALA A 38 4.77 7.83 15.26
C ALA A 38 5.82 7.68 16.37
N THR A 39 5.47 6.98 17.45
CA THR A 39 6.41 6.68 18.52
C THR A 39 7.45 5.65 18.07
N TRP A 40 7.03 4.73 17.24
CA TRP A 40 7.90 3.79 16.56
C TRP A 40 7.32 3.44 15.18
N VAL A 41 8.19 3.07 14.28
CA VAL A 41 7.85 2.54 12.98
C VAL A 41 8.60 1.25 12.72
N SER A 42 8.04 0.39 11.90
CA SER A 42 8.70 -0.83 11.46
C SER A 42 8.46 -1.06 9.98
N ILE A 43 9.41 -1.72 9.37
CA ILE A 43 9.27 -2.26 8.03
C ILE A 43 9.67 -3.73 8.05
N HIS A 44 8.83 -4.58 7.50
CA HIS A 44 9.01 -6.02 7.50
C HIS A 44 9.06 -6.55 6.09
N ASN A 45 9.95 -7.50 5.88
CA ASN A 45 10.02 -8.23 4.64
C ASN A 45 9.47 -9.64 4.85
N GLY A 46 8.56 -10.06 3.98
CA GLY A 46 8.13 -11.46 3.89
C GLY A 46 7.18 -11.96 4.95
N GLY A 47 6.57 -11.13 5.76
CA GLY A 47 5.52 -11.57 6.70
C GLY A 47 5.89 -12.77 7.57
N GLY A 48 7.13 -12.87 8.05
CA GLY A 48 7.64 -13.99 8.83
C GLY A 48 8.25 -15.15 8.00
N VAL A 49 8.36 -15.00 6.71
CA VAL A 49 8.87 -16.03 5.78
C VAL A 49 10.27 -15.69 5.24
N GLY A 50 10.95 -14.67 5.78
CA GLY A 50 12.24 -14.21 5.32
C GLY A 50 12.17 -13.29 4.10
N TRP A 51 13.24 -13.19 3.34
CA TRP A 51 13.28 -12.40 2.11
C TRP A 51 12.15 -12.84 1.17
N GLY A 52 11.23 -11.96 0.93
CA GLY A 52 10.05 -12.28 0.19
C GLY A 52 9.55 -11.15 -0.68
N GLU A 53 8.55 -11.47 -1.42
CA GLU A 53 7.87 -10.57 -2.34
C GLU A 53 7.06 -9.49 -1.65
N VAL A 54 6.74 -9.67 -0.35
CA VAL A 54 5.85 -8.78 0.38
C VAL A 54 6.65 -7.96 1.39
N ILE A 55 6.56 -6.65 1.27
CA ILE A 55 7.03 -5.70 2.27
C ILE A 55 5.82 -5.09 2.97
N ASN A 56 5.83 -5.13 4.30
CA ASN A 56 4.82 -4.53 5.15
C ASN A 56 5.46 -3.46 6.03
N GLY A 57 4.72 -2.41 6.28
CA GLY A 57 5.06 -1.41 7.27
C GLY A 57 4.07 -1.41 8.42
N GLY A 58 4.45 -0.78 9.50
CA GLY A 58 3.60 -0.54 10.62
C GLY A 58 4.13 0.57 11.51
N PHE A 59 3.28 1.10 12.35
CA PHE A 59 3.64 2.10 13.32
C PHE A 59 2.92 1.87 14.64
N GLY A 60 3.44 2.46 15.71
CA GLY A 60 2.75 2.55 16.97
C GLY A 60 2.81 3.96 17.53
N MET A 61 1.81 4.30 18.30
CA MET A 61 1.68 5.60 18.95
C MET A 61 1.34 5.43 20.41
N VAL A 62 1.88 6.32 21.24
CA VAL A 62 1.40 6.53 22.60
C VAL A 62 0.25 7.53 22.54
N VAL A 63 -0.89 7.15 23.08
CA VAL A 63 -2.10 7.97 23.17
C VAL A 63 -2.32 8.27 24.65
N ASP A 64 -1.92 9.45 25.08
CA ASP A 64 -1.94 9.88 26.48
C ASP A 64 -3.07 10.88 26.80
N GLY A 65 -3.92 11.19 25.83
CA GLY A 65 -5.00 12.16 25.97
C GLY A 65 -4.59 13.62 25.77
N SER A 66 -3.35 13.87 25.34
CA SER A 66 -2.89 15.21 25.01
C SER A 66 -3.42 15.67 23.63
N GLU A 67 -3.45 17.00 23.43
CA GLU A 67 -3.80 17.60 22.13
C GLU A 67 -2.81 17.18 21.02
N ASP A 68 -1.55 16.97 21.38
CA ASP A 68 -0.53 16.48 20.46
C ASP A 68 -0.82 15.04 20.02
N ALA A 69 -1.23 14.17 20.94
CA ALA A 69 -1.63 12.80 20.61
C ALA A 69 -2.84 12.80 19.65
N ASP A 70 -3.84 13.64 19.90
CA ASP A 70 -5.01 13.80 19.04
C ASP A 70 -4.64 14.27 17.64
N ARG A 71 -3.75 15.24 17.54
CA ARG A 71 -3.24 15.74 16.26
C ARG A 71 -2.50 14.64 15.50
N HIS A 72 -1.58 13.96 16.15
CA HIS A 72 -0.81 12.88 15.54
C HIS A 72 -1.71 11.74 15.05
N ILE A 73 -2.73 11.33 15.81
CA ILE A 73 -3.69 10.31 15.38
C ILE A 73 -4.38 10.71 14.08
N ARG A 74 -4.89 11.94 14.00
CA ARG A 74 -5.60 12.41 12.80
C ARG A 74 -4.71 12.45 11.58
N GLU A 75 -3.51 13.01 11.72
CA GLU A 75 -2.54 13.10 10.63
C GLU A 75 -2.06 11.72 10.18
N MET A 76 -1.83 10.82 11.14
CA MET A 76 -1.35 9.48 10.88
C MET A 76 -2.39 8.64 10.15
N LEU A 77 -3.62 8.60 10.65
CA LEU A 77 -4.70 7.84 10.01
C LEU A 77 -5.02 8.36 8.60
N LEU A 78 -5.00 9.68 8.43
CA LEU A 78 -5.20 10.28 7.12
C LEU A 78 -4.11 9.84 6.14
N TRP A 79 -2.86 9.90 6.57
CA TRP A 79 -1.71 9.54 5.74
C TRP A 79 -1.68 8.04 5.44
N ASP A 80 -1.71 7.20 6.46
CA ASP A 80 -1.49 5.76 6.33
C ASP A 80 -2.56 5.11 5.44
N VAL A 81 -3.83 5.45 5.69
CA VAL A 81 -4.95 4.91 4.91
C VAL A 81 -4.88 5.37 3.45
N ASN A 82 -4.69 6.67 3.20
CA ASN A 82 -4.67 7.19 1.84
C ASN A 82 -3.43 6.73 1.06
N ASN A 83 -2.28 6.66 1.71
CA ASN A 83 -1.08 6.13 1.08
C ASN A 83 -1.22 4.63 0.76
N GLY A 84 -1.85 3.86 1.65
CA GLY A 84 -2.17 2.46 1.40
C GLY A 84 -3.07 2.27 0.17
N ILE A 85 -4.11 3.09 0.03
CA ILE A 85 -5.00 3.07 -1.15
C ILE A 85 -4.21 3.46 -2.41
N ALA A 86 -3.40 4.52 -2.37
CA ALA A 86 -2.57 4.96 -3.48
C ALA A 86 -1.60 3.84 -3.93
N ARG A 87 -0.91 3.21 -2.99
CA ARG A 87 -0.02 2.07 -3.26
C ARG A 87 -0.74 0.93 -3.97
N ARG A 88 -1.92 0.56 -3.49
CA ARG A 88 -2.71 -0.50 -4.11
C ARG A 88 -3.21 -0.11 -5.49
N SER A 89 -3.52 1.15 -5.72
CA SER A 89 -3.91 1.62 -7.05
C SER A 89 -2.76 1.47 -8.06
N TRP A 90 -1.55 1.82 -7.66
CA TRP A 90 -0.34 1.61 -8.48
C TRP A 90 0.00 0.15 -8.70
N ALA A 91 -0.41 -0.73 -7.80
CA ALA A 91 -0.38 -2.16 -7.97
C ALA A 91 -1.52 -2.71 -8.86
N ARG A 92 -2.30 -1.84 -9.49
CA ARG A 92 -3.43 -2.14 -10.37
C ARG A 92 -4.62 -2.80 -9.66
N ASN A 93 -4.79 -2.54 -8.39
CA ASN A 93 -5.99 -2.97 -7.67
C ASN A 93 -7.20 -2.14 -8.15
N GLU A 94 -8.16 -2.79 -8.77
CA GLU A 94 -9.34 -2.13 -9.37
C GLU A 94 -10.19 -1.40 -8.34
N GLY A 95 -10.35 -1.98 -7.14
CA GLY A 95 -11.09 -1.36 -6.06
C GLY A 95 -10.44 -0.06 -5.58
N ALA A 96 -9.12 -0.04 -5.46
CA ALA A 96 -8.36 1.15 -5.09
C ALA A 96 -8.42 2.22 -6.18
N MET A 97 -8.24 1.86 -7.45
CA MET A 97 -8.37 2.79 -8.57
C MET A 97 -9.77 3.40 -8.66
N SER A 98 -10.80 2.58 -8.46
CA SER A 98 -12.19 3.03 -8.43
C SER A 98 -12.46 3.98 -7.25
N ALA A 99 -11.92 3.69 -6.08
CA ALA A 99 -12.05 4.56 -4.91
C ALA A 99 -11.41 5.94 -5.16
N ILE A 100 -10.23 5.97 -5.75
CA ILE A 100 -9.53 7.22 -6.07
C ILE A 100 -10.30 8.03 -7.11
N ARG A 101 -10.81 7.41 -8.17
CA ARG A 101 -11.63 8.12 -9.18
C ARG A 101 -12.85 8.77 -8.55
N ARG A 102 -13.59 8.03 -7.74
CA ARG A 102 -14.76 8.57 -7.02
C ARG A 102 -14.39 9.74 -6.11
N GLU A 103 -13.26 9.67 -5.44
CA GLU A 103 -12.85 10.75 -4.54
C GLU A 103 -12.38 11.99 -5.31
N MET A 104 -11.71 11.83 -6.43
CA MET A 104 -11.37 12.96 -7.32
C MET A 104 -12.63 13.66 -7.88
N GLU A 105 -13.70 12.92 -8.16
CA GLU A 105 -14.99 13.49 -8.58
C GLU A 105 -15.68 14.27 -7.45
N ARG A 106 -15.52 13.82 -6.20
CA ARG A 106 -16.18 14.40 -5.02
C ARG A 106 -15.44 15.61 -4.44
N THR A 107 -14.13 15.62 -4.60
CA THR A 107 -13.25 16.62 -3.97
C THR A 107 -12.61 17.52 -5.03
N PRO A 108 -13.16 18.71 -5.29
CA PRO A 108 -12.59 19.62 -6.28
C PRO A 108 -11.13 19.97 -5.96
N GLY A 109 -10.28 19.84 -6.98
CA GLY A 109 -8.85 20.12 -6.87
C GLY A 109 -8.01 18.94 -6.38
N LEU A 110 -8.60 17.83 -5.95
CA LEU A 110 -7.85 16.60 -5.68
C LEU A 110 -7.40 15.96 -6.99
N GLN A 111 -6.09 15.77 -7.12
CA GLN A 111 -5.49 15.07 -8.27
C GLN A 111 -4.59 13.96 -7.76
N VAL A 112 -4.93 12.74 -8.11
CA VAL A 112 -4.12 11.57 -7.81
C VAL A 112 -3.78 10.87 -9.11
N THR A 113 -2.51 10.67 -9.38
CA THR A 113 -2.07 9.91 -10.56
C THR A 113 -2.42 8.44 -10.40
N LEU A 114 -2.96 7.86 -11.46
CA LEU A 114 -3.28 6.45 -11.55
C LEU A 114 -2.35 5.78 -12.58
N PRO A 115 -2.09 4.47 -12.44
CA PRO A 115 -1.30 3.76 -13.43
C PRO A 115 -2.04 3.70 -14.76
N ASN A 116 -1.29 3.83 -15.84
CA ASN A 116 -1.79 3.49 -17.16
C ASN A 116 -1.85 1.97 -17.29
N VAL A 117 -3.01 1.46 -17.62
CA VAL A 117 -3.17 0.05 -17.94
C VAL A 117 -2.93 -0.11 -19.42
N ALA A 118 -1.91 -0.85 -19.78
CA ALA A 118 -1.65 -1.17 -21.18
C ALA A 118 -2.71 -2.15 -21.71
N ASP A 119 -3.07 -1.99 -22.98
CA ASP A 119 -3.96 -2.92 -23.67
C ASP A 119 -3.26 -4.28 -23.81
N GLU A 120 -3.81 -5.30 -23.15
CA GLU A 120 -3.24 -6.65 -23.17
C GLU A 120 -3.25 -7.27 -24.57
N GLU A 121 -4.23 -6.95 -25.39
CA GLU A 121 -4.33 -7.47 -26.76
C GLU A 121 -3.24 -6.85 -27.64
N LEU A 122 -3.01 -5.56 -27.50
CA LEU A 122 -1.92 -4.86 -28.16
C LEU A 122 -0.56 -5.45 -27.78
N ILE A 123 -0.33 -5.69 -26.50
CA ILE A 123 0.93 -6.31 -26.02
C ILE A 123 1.12 -7.70 -26.60
N ARG A 124 0.08 -8.54 -26.57
CA ARG A 124 0.14 -9.89 -27.14
C ARG A 124 0.45 -9.88 -28.64
N ASN A 125 -0.12 -8.95 -29.38
CA ASN A 125 0.12 -8.84 -30.82
C ASN A 125 1.57 -8.42 -31.10
N ILE A 126 2.10 -7.43 -30.39
CA ILE A 126 3.49 -6.99 -30.51
C ILE A 126 4.48 -8.14 -30.19
N LEU A 127 4.17 -8.94 -29.17
CA LEU A 127 5.04 -10.06 -28.80
C LEU A 127 5.04 -11.18 -29.83
N LYS A 128 3.89 -11.46 -30.46
CA LYS A 128 3.78 -12.47 -31.54
C LYS A 128 4.44 -12.06 -32.85
N GLU A 129 4.52 -10.77 -33.15
CA GLU A 129 5.20 -10.26 -34.34
C GLU A 129 6.74 -10.34 -34.23
N ASN A 130 7.26 -10.58 -33.05
CA ASN A 130 8.70 -10.68 -32.78
C ASN A 130 9.20 -12.13 -32.54
N GLU A 131 8.32 -13.13 -32.70
CA GLU A 131 8.67 -14.56 -32.74
C GLU A 131 8.76 -15.04 -34.20
#